data_209856b16730f5f3ea1360b1db070c31
#
_entry.id   209856b16730f5f3ea1360b1db070c31
#
_cell.length_a   1.000
_cell.length_b   1.000
_cell.length_c   1.000
_cell.angle_alpha   90.00
_cell.angle_beta   90.00
_cell.angle_gamma   90.00
#
_symmetry.space_group_name_H-M   'P 1'
#
loop_
_entity.id
_entity.type
_entity.pdbx_description
1 polymer ?
#
loop_
_entity_poly.entity_id
_entity_poly.type
_entity_poly.pdbx_seq_one_letter_code
_entity_poly.pdbx_strand_id
1 'polypeptide(L)'
;MNEMTIPLATRFISFFKFEAALDIGDQRKPQSGAFQMDLEQERFACRVSTLPSAFSHESLILRMMYHHEAKLLDELGVFEQSIATLYELPKRRQGLVFMTGPTGSGKSTTLYSLVQQCAVAEQKQVISLEDPVEHPQAHLLQVQVNERAGVTYEVGLKAILRHSPDVMMIGEIRDKVTAKIAIEAALTGHLVFSTIHAKDSVGCIYRLLDLGISKEDLRQTLVAIIAQRLVPIKDEQQQNVRALFEILDEQKIHEVLADTGHSFQLPYDETLQGQYERGIRDGRILCTTNLQ
;
A
#
# COMPACT_ATOMS: atom_id res chain seq x y z
N MET A 1 30.99 -3.66 -9.22
CA MET A 1 30.95 -3.36 -7.77
C MET A 1 32.08 -2.36 -7.52
N ASN A 2 31.78 -1.17 -7.03
CA ASN A 2 32.83 -0.19 -6.73
C ASN A 2 33.30 -0.40 -5.31
N GLU A 3 34.60 -0.56 -5.10
CA GLU A 3 35.18 -0.69 -3.77
C GLU A 3 35.29 0.69 -3.13
N MET A 4 34.90 0.76 -1.84
CA MET A 4 34.95 1.98 -1.04
C MET A 4 35.90 1.75 0.14
N THR A 5 36.72 2.76 0.47
CA THR A 5 37.57 2.66 1.66
C THR A 5 36.72 2.70 2.93
N ILE A 6 37.17 1.98 3.98
CA ILE A 6 36.43 1.89 5.26
C ILE A 6 36.09 3.28 5.84
N PRO A 7 37.04 4.27 5.90
CA PRO A 7 36.72 5.60 6.41
C PRO A 7 35.61 6.31 5.62
N LEU A 8 35.60 6.14 4.30
CA LEU A 8 34.57 6.74 3.44
C LEU A 8 33.21 6.06 3.66
N ALA A 9 33.18 4.72 3.74
CA ALA A 9 31.97 3.96 4.04
C ALA A 9 31.36 4.37 5.39
N THR A 10 32.20 4.51 6.45
CA THR A 10 31.73 4.96 7.77
C THR A 10 31.12 6.35 7.72
N ARG A 11 31.72 7.28 6.94
CA ARG A 11 31.16 8.63 6.79
C ARG A 11 29.80 8.60 6.08
N PHE A 12 29.62 7.79 5.02
CA PHE A 12 28.34 7.62 4.34
C PHE A 12 27.27 7.03 5.28
N ILE A 13 27.62 5.99 6.05
CA ILE A 13 26.70 5.39 7.01
C ILE A 13 26.26 6.43 8.05
N SER A 14 27.19 7.18 8.62
CA SER A 14 26.90 8.23 9.60
C SER A 14 26.00 9.32 9.02
N PHE A 15 26.27 9.76 7.78
CA PHE A 15 25.45 10.75 7.09
C PHE A 15 24.01 10.26 6.90
N PHE A 16 23.81 9.07 6.35
CA PHE A 16 22.47 8.56 6.13
C PHE A 16 21.72 8.20 7.42
N LYS A 17 22.45 7.80 8.48
CA LYS A 17 21.83 7.64 9.80
C LYS A 17 21.37 8.98 10.37
N PHE A 18 22.15 10.04 10.17
CA PHE A 18 21.77 11.40 10.58
C PHE A 18 20.52 11.88 9.85
N GLU A 19 20.51 11.81 8.51
CA GLU A 19 19.35 12.21 7.69
C GLU A 19 18.08 11.43 8.05
N ALA A 20 18.21 10.15 8.37
CA ALA A 20 17.09 9.28 8.74
C ALA A 20 16.72 9.32 10.23
N ALA A 21 17.28 10.26 11.01
CA ALA A 21 17.09 10.40 12.46
C ALA A 21 17.39 9.11 13.24
N LEU A 22 18.39 8.33 12.79
CA LEU A 22 18.87 7.12 13.44
C LEU A 22 19.98 7.43 14.43
N ASP A 23 20.23 6.50 15.36
CA ASP A 23 21.33 6.62 16.31
C ASP A 23 22.67 6.34 15.63
N ILE A 24 23.48 7.38 15.46
CA ILE A 24 24.81 7.30 14.82
C ILE A 24 25.80 6.52 15.69
N GLY A 25 25.66 6.60 17.02
CA GLY A 25 26.57 5.98 17.97
C GLY A 25 26.32 4.48 18.16
N ASP A 26 25.10 4.02 17.97
CA ASP A 26 24.77 2.58 18.11
C ASP A 26 24.96 1.85 16.78
N GLN A 27 26.07 1.12 16.69
CA GLN A 27 26.41 0.30 15.52
C GLN A 27 26.12 -1.20 15.75
N ARG A 28 25.51 -1.56 16.89
CA ARG A 28 25.31 -2.96 17.31
C ARG A 28 23.88 -3.44 17.13
N LYS A 29 22.95 -2.54 16.80
CA LYS A 29 21.55 -2.88 16.57
C LYS A 29 21.14 -2.58 15.14
N PRO A 30 20.29 -3.40 14.54
CA PRO A 30 19.62 -3.03 13.30
C PRO A 30 18.82 -1.75 13.50
N GLN A 31 18.87 -0.86 12.53
CA GLN A 31 18.11 0.38 12.54
C GLN A 31 17.47 0.60 11.17
N SER A 32 16.29 1.18 11.15
CA SER A 32 15.60 1.58 9.93
C SER A 32 15.00 2.96 10.11
N GLY A 33 14.99 3.76 9.03
CA GLY A 33 14.42 5.08 9.01
C GLY A 33 14.18 5.55 7.58
N ALA A 34 13.58 6.73 7.45
CA ALA A 34 13.30 7.33 6.16
C ALA A 34 13.57 8.84 6.22
N PHE A 35 13.93 9.40 5.07
CA PHE A 35 14.12 10.84 4.88
C PHE A 35 13.86 11.20 3.43
N GLN A 36 13.79 12.50 3.15
CA GLN A 36 13.67 13.01 1.79
C GLN A 36 14.98 13.68 1.38
N MET A 37 15.34 13.54 0.12
CA MET A 37 16.53 14.15 -0.45
C MET A 37 16.22 14.73 -1.82
N ASP A 38 16.63 15.97 -2.04
CA ASP A 38 16.59 16.60 -3.36
C ASP A 38 17.96 16.38 -4.04
N LEU A 39 17.95 15.78 -5.22
CA LEU A 39 19.14 15.53 -6.02
C LEU A 39 18.88 16.00 -7.46
N GLU A 40 19.71 16.89 -8.00
CA GLU A 40 19.60 17.39 -9.37
C GLU A 40 18.20 17.91 -9.75
N GLN A 41 17.53 18.62 -8.83
CA GLN A 41 16.16 19.15 -8.95
C GLN A 41 15.05 18.10 -8.89
N GLU A 42 15.38 16.85 -8.63
CA GLU A 42 14.45 15.77 -8.41
C GLU A 42 14.36 15.42 -6.93
N ARG A 43 13.15 15.13 -6.44
CA ARG A 43 12.91 14.75 -5.05
C ARG A 43 12.81 13.24 -4.93
N PHE A 44 13.55 12.69 -3.95
CA PHE A 44 13.55 11.26 -3.64
C PHE A 44 13.08 11.01 -2.21
N ALA A 45 12.21 10.04 -2.05
CA ALA A 45 11.97 9.41 -0.76
C ALA A 45 13.02 8.31 -0.56
N CYS A 46 13.75 8.39 0.55
CA CYS A 46 14.86 7.51 0.86
C CYS A 46 14.54 6.66 2.08
N ARG A 47 14.72 5.35 1.97
CA ARG A 47 14.63 4.41 3.09
C ARG A 47 16.00 3.85 3.38
N VAL A 48 16.43 3.97 4.64
CA VAL A 48 17.70 3.47 5.14
C VAL A 48 17.47 2.27 6.04
N SER A 49 18.26 1.23 5.86
CA SER A 49 18.32 0.10 6.79
C SER A 49 19.77 -0.23 7.07
N THR A 50 20.14 -0.34 8.35
CA THR A 50 21.47 -0.73 8.77
C THR A 50 21.46 -2.06 9.51
N LEU A 51 22.51 -2.83 9.32
CA LEU A 51 22.75 -4.11 10.02
C LEU A 51 24.19 -4.18 10.53
N PRO A 52 24.38 -4.56 11.81
CA PRO A 52 25.71 -4.85 12.31
C PRO A 52 26.30 -6.09 11.63
N SER A 53 27.56 -6.05 11.25
CA SER A 53 28.30 -7.21 10.74
C SER A 53 29.09 -7.90 11.85
N ALA A 54 29.54 -9.13 11.58
CA ALA A 54 30.32 -9.96 12.54
C ALA A 54 31.68 -9.35 12.95
N PHE A 55 32.20 -8.39 12.15
CA PHE A 55 33.52 -7.80 12.37
C PHE A 55 33.48 -6.36 12.87
N SER A 56 32.46 -5.99 13.61
CA SER A 56 32.27 -4.64 14.18
C SER A 56 32.14 -3.54 13.12
N HIS A 57 31.73 -3.90 11.92
CA HIS A 57 31.36 -2.96 10.88
C HIS A 57 29.84 -2.97 10.72
N GLU A 58 29.30 -1.89 10.19
CA GLU A 58 27.90 -1.75 9.89
C GLU A 58 27.69 -1.77 8.36
N SER A 59 26.68 -2.49 7.90
CA SER A 59 26.24 -2.42 6.51
C SER A 59 25.04 -1.49 6.42
N LEU A 60 24.88 -0.82 5.27
CA LEU A 60 23.75 0.06 5.01
C LEU A 60 23.16 -0.25 3.65
N ILE A 61 21.84 -0.32 3.59
CA ILE A 61 21.07 -0.33 2.35
C ILE A 61 20.29 0.97 2.27
N LEU A 62 20.48 1.71 1.19
CA LEU A 62 19.71 2.88 0.83
C LEU A 62 18.80 2.51 -0.34
N ARG A 63 17.49 2.60 -0.13
CA ARG A 63 16.50 2.50 -1.22
C ARG A 63 16.02 3.91 -1.54
N MET A 64 16.25 4.34 -2.76
CA MET A 64 15.77 5.61 -3.28
C MET A 64 14.54 5.36 -4.15
N MET A 65 13.48 6.10 -3.89
CA MET A 65 12.24 6.05 -4.66
C MET A 65 11.99 7.46 -5.20
N TYR A 66 11.77 7.55 -6.50
CA TYR A 66 11.45 8.82 -7.13
C TYR A 66 10.10 9.33 -6.61
N HIS A 67 10.05 10.62 -6.26
CA HIS A 67 8.80 11.24 -5.83
C HIS A 67 7.97 11.58 -7.07
N HIS A 68 6.93 10.80 -7.28
CA HIS A 68 5.90 11.12 -8.26
C HIS A 68 4.66 11.66 -7.54
N GLU A 69 4.01 12.65 -8.14
CA GLU A 69 2.64 12.99 -7.75
C GLU A 69 1.73 11.76 -7.92
N ALA A 70 0.66 11.70 -7.12
CA ALA A 70 -0.28 10.60 -7.26
C ALA A 70 -0.87 10.61 -8.68
N LYS A 71 -0.84 9.47 -9.34
CA LYS A 71 -1.39 9.32 -10.70
C LYS A 71 -2.90 9.50 -10.67
N LEU A 72 -3.46 10.00 -11.76
CA LEU A 72 -4.90 9.97 -11.95
C LEU A 72 -5.39 8.52 -12.05
N LEU A 73 -6.58 8.23 -11.54
CA LEU A 73 -7.14 6.87 -11.58
C LEU A 73 -7.22 6.33 -13.01
N ASP A 74 -7.52 7.17 -14.01
CA ASP A 74 -7.60 6.80 -15.44
C ASP A 74 -6.27 6.30 -16.01
N GLU A 75 -5.15 6.69 -15.41
CA GLU A 75 -3.81 6.28 -15.84
C GLU A 75 -3.40 4.91 -15.27
N LEU A 76 -4.14 4.39 -14.27
CA LEU A 76 -3.72 3.21 -13.53
C LEU A 76 -4.07 1.91 -14.23
N GLY A 77 -5.30 1.76 -14.70
CA GLY A 77 -5.84 0.47 -15.12
C GLY A 77 -5.75 0.20 -16.61
N VAL A 78 -5.76 -1.09 -16.95
CA VAL A 78 -5.89 -1.55 -18.35
C VAL A 78 -7.33 -1.44 -18.84
N PHE A 79 -8.31 -1.68 -17.97
CA PHE A 79 -9.74 -1.72 -18.30
C PHE A 79 -10.52 -0.60 -17.65
N GLU A 80 -11.26 0.14 -18.43
CA GLU A 80 -12.10 1.28 -17.98
C GLU A 80 -13.16 0.87 -16.95
N GLN A 81 -13.71 -0.35 -17.07
CA GLN A 81 -14.70 -0.86 -16.14
C GLN A 81 -14.15 -0.96 -14.71
N SER A 82 -12.90 -1.44 -14.54
CA SER A 82 -12.25 -1.49 -13.23
C SER A 82 -12.01 -0.08 -12.68
N ILE A 83 -11.63 0.87 -13.54
CA ILE A 83 -11.42 2.25 -13.16
C ILE A 83 -12.74 2.91 -12.72
N ALA A 84 -13.84 2.67 -13.42
CA ALA A 84 -15.16 3.16 -13.02
C ALA A 84 -15.54 2.67 -11.60
N THR A 85 -15.24 1.40 -11.28
CA THR A 85 -15.45 0.86 -9.93
C THR A 85 -14.57 1.58 -8.90
N LEU A 86 -13.30 1.86 -9.22
CA LEU A 86 -12.41 2.59 -8.31
C LEU A 86 -12.91 4.00 -8.00
N TYR A 87 -13.52 4.70 -8.97
CA TYR A 87 -14.11 6.03 -8.77
C TYR A 87 -15.31 6.06 -7.82
N GLU A 88 -16.00 4.93 -7.61
CA GLU A 88 -17.13 4.86 -6.68
C GLU A 88 -16.68 4.70 -5.22
N LEU A 89 -15.46 4.22 -4.97
CA LEU A 89 -14.95 3.99 -3.61
C LEU A 89 -14.76 5.29 -2.81
N PRO A 90 -14.14 6.35 -3.34
CA PRO A 90 -14.00 7.63 -2.65
C PRO A 90 -15.32 8.30 -2.25
N LYS A 91 -16.42 8.00 -2.95
CA LYS A 91 -17.76 8.55 -2.67
C LYS A 91 -18.43 7.90 -1.46
N ARG A 92 -17.95 6.73 -1.04
CA ARG A 92 -18.49 6.03 0.14
C ARG A 92 -18.29 6.86 1.40
N ARG A 93 -19.28 6.87 2.28
CA ARG A 93 -19.21 7.57 3.55
C ARG A 93 -18.37 6.82 4.58
N GLN A 94 -18.49 5.50 4.60
CA GLN A 94 -17.84 4.61 5.56
C GLN A 94 -17.57 3.25 4.95
N GLY A 95 -16.73 2.47 5.59
CA GLY A 95 -16.43 1.10 5.23
C GLY A 95 -14.93 0.86 5.11
N LEU A 96 -14.55 -0.36 4.76
CA LEU A 96 -13.16 -0.80 4.70
C LEU A 96 -12.84 -1.33 3.29
N VAL A 97 -11.84 -0.75 2.68
CA VAL A 97 -11.33 -1.12 1.35
C VAL A 97 -9.91 -1.65 1.49
N PHE A 98 -9.68 -2.88 1.02
CA PHE A 98 -8.35 -3.47 1.00
C PHE A 98 -7.75 -3.54 -0.40
N MET A 99 -6.47 -3.17 -0.49
CA MET A 99 -5.61 -3.49 -1.62
C MET A 99 -4.73 -4.68 -1.27
N THR A 100 -4.66 -5.68 -2.16
CA THR A 100 -3.79 -6.85 -1.98
C THR A 100 -2.96 -7.16 -3.22
N GLY A 101 -1.91 -7.93 -3.05
CA GLY A 101 -0.99 -8.32 -4.12
C GLY A 101 0.47 -8.34 -3.66
N PRO A 102 1.41 -8.83 -4.47
CA PRO A 102 2.83 -8.90 -4.12
C PRO A 102 3.47 -7.52 -4.00
N THR A 103 4.67 -7.51 -3.46
CA THR A 103 5.53 -6.31 -3.48
C THR A 103 5.78 -5.88 -4.92
N GLY A 104 5.67 -4.59 -5.20
CA GLY A 104 5.86 -4.04 -6.54
C GLY A 104 4.63 -4.13 -7.46
N SER A 105 3.47 -4.63 -6.99
CA SER A 105 2.24 -4.66 -7.80
C SER A 105 1.54 -3.31 -7.93
N GLY A 106 2.07 -2.22 -7.36
CA GLY A 106 1.53 -0.87 -7.47
C GLY A 106 0.44 -0.51 -6.47
N LYS A 107 0.25 -1.29 -5.40
CA LYS A 107 -0.79 -1.04 -4.36
C LYS A 107 -0.72 0.37 -3.78
N SER A 108 0.47 0.80 -3.33
CA SER A 108 0.66 2.14 -2.75
C SER A 108 0.27 3.24 -3.74
N THR A 109 0.66 3.12 -5.01
CA THR A 109 0.31 4.09 -6.05
C THR A 109 -1.20 4.22 -6.21
N THR A 110 -1.92 3.08 -6.32
CA THR A 110 -3.38 3.09 -6.45
C THR A 110 -4.04 3.62 -5.18
N LEU A 111 -3.52 3.26 -4.01
CA LEU A 111 -4.03 3.72 -2.73
C LEU A 111 -3.89 5.25 -2.59
N TYR A 112 -2.72 5.81 -2.94
CA TYR A 112 -2.52 7.26 -2.96
C TYR A 112 -3.46 7.97 -3.95
N SER A 113 -3.69 7.39 -5.13
CA SER A 113 -4.66 7.95 -6.10
C SER A 113 -6.09 7.96 -5.55
N LEU A 114 -6.50 6.89 -4.86
CA LEU A 114 -7.83 6.82 -4.22
C LEU A 114 -7.99 7.85 -3.10
N VAL A 115 -7.00 7.96 -2.19
CA VAL A 115 -7.10 8.91 -1.08
C VAL A 115 -6.94 10.36 -1.54
N GLN A 116 -6.19 10.62 -2.61
CA GLN A 116 -6.14 11.93 -3.25
C GLN A 116 -7.51 12.29 -3.84
N GLN A 117 -8.18 11.34 -4.49
CA GLN A 117 -9.55 11.54 -4.99
C GLN A 117 -10.50 11.87 -3.83
N CYS A 118 -10.39 11.20 -2.67
CA CYS A 118 -11.14 11.54 -1.48
C CYS A 118 -10.88 12.98 -1.02
N ALA A 119 -9.62 13.40 -0.96
CA ALA A 119 -9.24 14.71 -0.44
C ALA A 119 -9.62 15.84 -1.39
N VAL A 120 -9.38 15.67 -2.70
CA VAL A 120 -9.50 16.76 -3.69
C VAL A 120 -10.90 16.82 -4.29
N ALA A 121 -11.43 15.69 -4.79
CA ALA A 121 -12.72 15.70 -5.47
C ALA A 121 -13.90 15.62 -4.49
N GLU A 122 -13.77 14.80 -3.45
CA GLU A 122 -14.83 14.61 -2.44
C GLU A 122 -14.68 15.57 -1.24
N GLN A 123 -13.63 16.38 -1.20
CA GLN A 123 -13.34 17.38 -0.15
C GLN A 123 -13.34 16.79 1.27
N LYS A 124 -12.86 15.56 1.43
CA LYS A 124 -12.80 14.82 2.67
C LYS A 124 -11.49 15.10 3.42
N GLN A 125 -11.55 15.12 4.75
CA GLN A 125 -10.35 15.15 5.58
C GLN A 125 -9.72 13.75 5.61
N VAL A 126 -8.54 13.63 5.00
CA VAL A 126 -7.80 12.37 4.90
C VAL A 126 -6.60 12.38 5.84
N ILE A 127 -6.48 11.37 6.69
CA ILE A 127 -5.31 11.16 7.55
C ILE A 127 -4.74 9.78 7.28
N SER A 128 -3.42 9.71 7.07
CA SER A 128 -2.72 8.43 6.91
C SER A 128 -1.83 8.09 8.09
N LEU A 129 -1.61 6.79 8.32
CA LEU A 129 -0.60 6.24 9.21
C LEU A 129 0.23 5.20 8.46
N GLU A 130 1.52 5.47 8.32
CA GLU A 130 2.42 4.74 7.41
C GLU A 130 3.75 4.38 8.09
N ASP A 131 4.40 3.33 7.61
CA ASP A 131 5.72 2.89 8.10
C ASP A 131 6.67 2.44 6.96
N PRO A 132 7.45 3.39 6.43
CA PRO A 132 7.38 4.85 6.55
C PRO A 132 6.42 5.48 5.53
N VAL A 133 6.26 6.81 5.58
CA VAL A 133 5.63 7.58 4.49
C VAL A 133 6.49 7.46 3.24
N GLU A 134 5.93 6.88 2.17
CA GLU A 134 6.66 6.66 0.92
C GLU A 134 6.67 7.93 0.04
N HIS A 135 5.54 8.62 -0.06
CA HIS A 135 5.38 9.80 -0.88
C HIS A 135 4.61 10.89 -0.13
N PRO A 136 5.20 12.07 0.07
CA PRO A 136 4.48 13.21 0.64
C PRO A 136 3.31 13.63 -0.24
N GLN A 137 2.16 13.85 0.35
CA GLN A 137 0.94 14.28 -0.32
C GLN A 137 0.45 15.61 0.25
N ALA A 138 0.33 16.63 -0.57
CA ALA A 138 -0.01 17.98 -0.12
C ALA A 138 -1.41 18.09 0.53
N HIS A 139 -2.32 17.18 0.20
CA HIS A 139 -3.72 17.23 0.62
C HIS A 139 -4.06 16.25 1.75
N LEU A 140 -3.07 15.55 2.31
CA LEU A 140 -3.23 14.58 3.38
C LEU A 140 -2.46 15.00 4.62
N LEU A 141 -3.01 14.74 5.80
CA LEU A 141 -2.22 14.70 7.03
C LEU A 141 -1.57 13.32 7.14
N GLN A 142 -0.27 13.24 6.92
CA GLN A 142 0.47 11.98 6.96
C GLN A 142 1.20 11.83 8.29
N VAL A 143 0.93 10.74 9.00
CA VAL A 143 1.57 10.38 10.26
C VAL A 143 2.50 9.20 9.99
N GLN A 144 3.76 9.32 10.39
CA GLN A 144 4.71 8.22 10.29
C GLN A 144 4.85 7.49 11.62
N VAL A 145 4.84 6.17 11.58
CA VAL A 145 5.17 5.32 12.73
C VAL A 145 6.59 5.65 13.21
N ASN A 146 6.72 5.87 14.52
CA ASN A 146 7.99 6.10 15.18
C ASN A 146 7.98 5.44 16.56
N GLU A 147 8.36 4.18 16.62
CA GLU A 147 8.34 3.39 17.86
C GLU A 147 9.21 4.00 18.98
N ARG A 148 10.30 4.68 18.61
CA ARG A 148 11.18 5.37 19.58
C ARG A 148 10.48 6.55 20.27
N ALA A 149 9.62 7.24 19.54
CA ALA A 149 8.79 8.32 20.07
C ALA A 149 7.47 7.82 20.67
N GLY A 150 7.22 6.50 20.69
CA GLY A 150 5.99 5.90 21.18
C GLY A 150 4.83 5.96 20.19
N VAL A 151 5.07 6.38 18.94
CA VAL A 151 4.05 6.39 17.88
C VAL A 151 4.04 5.03 17.18
N THR A 152 3.39 4.06 17.79
CA THR A 152 3.11 2.76 17.19
C THR A 152 1.87 2.84 16.30
N TYR A 153 1.58 1.79 15.50
CA TYR A 153 0.32 1.71 14.75
C TYR A 153 -0.90 1.86 15.67
N GLU A 154 -0.92 1.16 16.80
CA GLU A 154 -2.03 1.23 17.75
C GLU A 154 -2.23 2.65 18.32
N VAL A 155 -1.16 3.27 18.81
CA VAL A 155 -1.22 4.62 19.38
C VAL A 155 -1.58 5.66 18.32
N GLY A 156 -0.97 5.57 17.14
CA GLY A 156 -1.23 6.45 16.02
C GLY A 156 -2.68 6.39 15.55
N LEU A 157 -3.23 5.20 15.32
CA LEU A 157 -4.62 5.03 14.89
C LEU A 157 -5.61 5.56 15.93
N LYS A 158 -5.40 5.26 17.23
CA LYS A 158 -6.23 5.83 18.31
C LYS A 158 -6.15 7.37 18.39
N ALA A 159 -5.00 7.94 18.06
CA ALA A 159 -4.85 9.39 18.00
C ALA A 159 -5.59 9.98 16.79
N ILE A 160 -5.47 9.37 15.61
CA ILE A 160 -6.13 9.79 14.37
C ILE A 160 -7.64 9.85 14.55
N LEU A 161 -8.26 8.87 15.19
CA LEU A 161 -9.71 8.86 15.47
C LEU A 161 -10.20 10.08 16.25
N ARG A 162 -9.31 10.75 17.04
CA ARG A 162 -9.63 11.98 17.75
C ARG A 162 -9.43 13.27 16.93
N HIS A 163 -8.92 13.13 15.70
CA HIS A 163 -8.77 14.25 14.77
C HIS A 163 -9.92 14.36 13.77
N SER A 164 -11.02 13.60 14.01
CA SER A 164 -12.25 13.63 13.20
C SER A 164 -12.00 13.48 11.69
N PRO A 165 -11.24 12.46 11.24
CA PRO A 165 -11.04 12.25 9.81
C PRO A 165 -12.33 11.74 9.16
N ASP A 166 -12.56 12.10 7.90
CA ASP A 166 -13.58 11.43 7.08
C ASP A 166 -13.02 10.11 6.52
N VAL A 167 -11.72 10.11 6.21
CA VAL A 167 -11.02 8.99 5.59
C VAL A 167 -9.72 8.70 6.32
N MET A 168 -9.48 7.44 6.58
CA MET A 168 -8.22 6.95 7.14
C MET A 168 -7.49 6.07 6.13
N MET A 169 -6.19 6.30 5.95
CA MET A 169 -5.33 5.39 5.20
C MET A 169 -4.36 4.72 6.19
N ILE A 170 -4.40 3.39 6.24
CA ILE A 170 -3.48 2.59 7.04
C ILE A 170 -2.52 1.89 6.08
N GLY A 171 -1.23 2.19 6.18
CA GLY A 171 -0.23 1.69 5.23
C GLY A 171 -0.36 0.19 4.97
N GLU A 172 -0.38 -0.61 6.03
CA GLU A 172 -0.65 -2.05 5.93
C GLU A 172 -1.17 -2.64 7.24
N ILE A 173 -1.95 -3.72 7.11
CA ILE A 173 -2.41 -4.53 8.25
C ILE A 173 -1.58 -5.82 8.31
N ARG A 174 -0.79 -5.92 9.40
CA ARG A 174 0.09 -7.09 9.65
C ARG A 174 -0.41 -7.97 10.79
N ASP A 175 -1.15 -7.41 11.74
CA ASP A 175 -1.52 -8.04 13.00
C ASP A 175 -2.98 -7.80 13.37
N LYS A 176 -3.41 -8.57 14.38
CA LYS A 176 -4.79 -8.55 14.88
C LYS A 176 -5.17 -7.19 15.50
N VAL A 177 -4.24 -6.49 16.15
CA VAL A 177 -4.54 -5.23 16.85
C VAL A 177 -4.86 -4.15 15.83
N THR A 178 -4.00 -3.98 14.83
CA THR A 178 -4.21 -3.04 13.72
C THR A 178 -5.48 -3.36 12.93
N ALA A 179 -5.74 -4.66 12.66
CA ALA A 179 -6.96 -5.10 11.98
C ALA A 179 -8.23 -4.71 12.75
N LYS A 180 -8.26 -4.94 14.07
CA LYS A 180 -9.40 -4.58 14.91
C LYS A 180 -9.67 -3.08 14.91
N ILE A 181 -8.62 -2.25 15.03
CA ILE A 181 -8.79 -0.78 15.04
C ILE A 181 -9.33 -0.30 13.68
N ALA A 182 -8.88 -0.89 12.56
CA ALA A 182 -9.41 -0.58 11.23
C ALA A 182 -10.90 -0.93 11.10
N ILE A 183 -11.31 -2.07 11.63
CA ILE A 183 -12.72 -2.50 11.71
C ILE A 183 -13.53 -1.53 12.57
N GLU A 184 -13.05 -1.21 13.78
CA GLU A 184 -13.71 -0.26 14.68
C GLU A 184 -13.88 1.11 14.02
N ALA A 185 -12.87 1.61 13.32
CA ALA A 185 -12.95 2.85 12.57
C ALA A 185 -14.05 2.78 11.49
N ALA A 186 -14.11 1.70 10.72
CA ALA A 186 -15.14 1.51 9.69
C ALA A 186 -16.55 1.41 10.30
N LEU A 187 -16.73 0.70 11.43
CA LEU A 187 -18.01 0.61 12.15
C LEU A 187 -18.47 1.95 12.73
N THR A 188 -17.54 2.83 13.07
CA THR A 188 -17.82 4.16 13.65
C THR A 188 -18.00 5.27 12.62
N GLY A 189 -18.11 4.93 11.34
CA GLY A 189 -18.50 5.88 10.29
C GLY A 189 -17.36 6.42 9.44
N HIS A 190 -16.15 5.86 9.53
CA HIS A 190 -15.01 6.28 8.73
C HIS A 190 -14.85 5.40 7.48
N LEU A 191 -14.41 5.99 6.39
CA LEU A 191 -13.93 5.25 5.22
C LEU A 191 -12.44 4.91 5.43
N VAL A 192 -12.11 3.64 5.45
CA VAL A 192 -10.76 3.16 5.74
C VAL A 192 -10.18 2.46 4.52
N PHE A 193 -9.01 2.91 4.08
CA PHE A 193 -8.21 2.26 3.04
C PHE A 193 -6.98 1.62 3.66
N SER A 194 -6.66 0.38 3.27
CA SER A 194 -5.45 -0.28 3.75
C SER A 194 -4.92 -1.29 2.75
N THR A 195 -3.70 -1.78 3.01
CA THR A 195 -3.14 -2.91 2.30
C THR A 195 -3.03 -4.14 3.20
N ILE A 196 -3.12 -5.31 2.61
CA ILE A 196 -2.85 -6.59 3.26
C ILE A 196 -2.16 -7.52 2.27
N HIS A 197 -1.24 -8.34 2.75
CA HIS A 197 -0.59 -9.32 1.90
C HIS A 197 -1.41 -10.60 1.80
N ALA A 198 -2.00 -10.83 0.62
CA ALA A 198 -2.66 -12.08 0.25
C ALA A 198 -2.41 -12.39 -1.23
N LYS A 199 -2.69 -13.62 -1.65
CA LYS A 199 -2.48 -14.10 -3.03
C LYS A 199 -3.41 -13.41 -4.02
N ASP A 200 -4.69 -13.31 -3.65
CA ASP A 200 -5.80 -12.81 -4.44
C ASP A 200 -6.84 -12.15 -3.52
N SER A 201 -7.92 -11.66 -4.10
CA SER A 201 -8.96 -10.96 -3.35
C SER A 201 -9.71 -11.86 -2.37
N VAL A 202 -9.96 -13.11 -2.71
CA VAL A 202 -10.59 -14.10 -1.81
C VAL A 202 -9.66 -14.46 -0.66
N GLY A 203 -8.38 -14.70 -0.94
CA GLY A 203 -7.35 -14.95 0.05
C GLY A 203 -7.19 -13.84 1.08
N CYS A 204 -7.52 -12.59 0.70
CA CYS A 204 -7.56 -11.47 1.63
C CYS A 204 -8.61 -11.69 2.75
N ILE A 205 -9.79 -12.19 2.43
CA ILE A 205 -10.83 -12.51 3.41
C ILE A 205 -10.34 -13.57 4.39
N TYR A 206 -9.75 -14.65 3.87
CA TYR A 206 -9.21 -15.71 4.73
C TYR A 206 -8.08 -15.20 5.63
N ARG A 207 -7.21 -14.34 5.10
CA ARG A 207 -6.16 -13.72 5.90
C ARG A 207 -6.71 -12.87 7.04
N LEU A 208 -7.80 -12.13 6.84
CA LEU A 208 -8.47 -11.36 7.89
C LEU A 208 -9.11 -12.28 8.95
N LEU A 209 -9.71 -13.37 8.53
CA LEU A 209 -10.25 -14.40 9.43
C LEU A 209 -9.13 -15.04 10.28
N ASP A 210 -7.97 -15.35 9.67
CA ASP A 210 -6.79 -15.89 10.37
C ASP A 210 -6.23 -14.90 11.40
N LEU A 211 -6.31 -13.60 11.12
CA LEU A 211 -5.98 -12.54 12.10
C LEU A 211 -7.00 -12.46 13.24
N GLY A 212 -8.07 -13.25 13.18
CA GLY A 212 -9.10 -13.36 14.23
C GLY A 212 -10.15 -12.26 14.18
N ILE A 213 -10.41 -11.70 12.99
CA ILE A 213 -11.58 -10.86 12.73
C ILE A 213 -12.79 -11.78 12.47
N SER A 214 -13.95 -11.43 13.01
CA SER A 214 -15.14 -12.24 12.83
C SER A 214 -15.75 -12.08 11.43
N LYS A 215 -16.43 -13.11 10.93
CA LYS A 215 -17.18 -13.01 9.67
C LYS A 215 -18.22 -11.89 9.69
N GLU A 216 -18.80 -11.65 10.85
CA GLU A 216 -19.83 -10.62 11.02
C GLU A 216 -19.22 -9.22 10.92
N ASP A 217 -18.08 -8.97 11.57
CA ASP A 217 -17.37 -7.69 11.44
C ASP A 217 -16.98 -7.41 9.98
N LEU A 218 -16.47 -8.43 9.27
CA LEU A 218 -16.13 -8.31 7.85
C LEU A 218 -17.36 -8.02 6.99
N ARG A 219 -18.51 -8.70 7.27
CA ARG A 219 -19.75 -8.47 6.53
C ARG A 219 -20.27 -7.05 6.68
N GLN A 220 -20.11 -6.47 7.87
CA GLN A 220 -20.62 -5.13 8.16
C GLN A 220 -19.69 -4.00 7.67
N THR A 221 -18.42 -4.29 7.46
CA THR A 221 -17.42 -3.25 7.20
C THR A 221 -16.80 -3.29 5.82
N LEU A 222 -16.61 -4.47 5.23
CA LEU A 222 -15.93 -4.58 3.94
C LEU A 222 -16.80 -4.04 2.80
N VAL A 223 -16.26 -3.06 2.08
CA VAL A 223 -16.86 -2.45 0.89
C VAL A 223 -16.26 -3.03 -0.39
N ALA A 224 -14.95 -3.19 -0.42
CA ALA A 224 -14.25 -3.77 -1.55
C ALA A 224 -12.92 -4.41 -1.14
N ILE A 225 -12.53 -5.43 -1.88
CA ILE A 225 -11.18 -5.99 -1.85
C ILE A 225 -10.65 -6.00 -3.27
N ILE A 226 -9.46 -5.45 -3.47
CA ILE A 226 -8.86 -5.25 -4.79
C ILE A 226 -7.50 -5.94 -4.83
N ALA A 227 -7.41 -7.04 -5.56
CA ALA A 227 -6.12 -7.64 -5.86
C ALA A 227 -5.54 -7.03 -7.14
N GLN A 228 -4.24 -6.74 -7.13
CA GLN A 228 -3.58 -5.97 -8.18
C GLN A 228 -2.31 -6.63 -8.69
N ARG A 229 -2.11 -6.55 -10.02
CA ARG A 229 -0.86 -6.88 -10.72
C ARG A 229 -0.55 -5.82 -11.76
N LEU A 230 0.73 -5.54 -11.96
CA LEU A 230 1.18 -4.68 -13.05
C LEU A 230 1.49 -5.51 -14.29
N VAL A 231 1.11 -4.98 -15.44
CA VAL A 231 1.35 -5.59 -16.74
C VAL A 231 1.90 -4.56 -17.72
N PRO A 232 2.82 -4.95 -18.63
CA PRO A 232 3.29 -4.05 -19.67
C PRO A 232 2.19 -3.85 -20.71
N ILE A 233 1.92 -2.61 -21.05
CA ILE A 233 0.95 -2.28 -22.10
C ILE A 233 1.65 -1.95 -23.41
N LYS A 234 0.93 -2.17 -24.52
CA LYS A 234 1.37 -1.75 -25.83
C LYS A 234 1.14 -0.25 -25.99
N ASP A 235 2.19 0.54 -25.82
CA ASP A 235 2.17 1.98 -26.08
C ASP A 235 3.20 2.31 -27.15
N GLU A 236 2.86 3.28 -28.02
CA GLU A 236 3.71 3.59 -29.19
C GLU A 236 5.02 4.28 -28.84
N GLN A 237 5.19 4.78 -27.60
CA GLN A 237 6.31 5.64 -27.24
C GLN A 237 7.18 5.18 -26.07
N GLN A 238 6.70 4.31 -25.16
CA GLN A 238 7.48 3.81 -24.01
C GLN A 238 6.91 2.49 -23.48
N GLN A 239 7.75 1.68 -22.81
CA GLN A 239 7.26 0.53 -22.02
C GLN A 239 6.50 1.04 -20.78
N ASN A 240 5.22 1.34 -20.95
CA ASN A 240 4.36 1.73 -19.87
C ASN A 240 3.77 0.48 -19.20
N VAL A 241 3.61 0.54 -17.88
CA VAL A 241 2.93 -0.48 -17.10
C VAL A 241 1.59 0.06 -16.61
N ARG A 242 0.56 -0.78 -16.66
CA ARG A 242 -0.75 -0.52 -16.05
C ARG A 242 -1.17 -1.68 -15.16
N ALA A 243 -2.15 -1.44 -14.31
CA ALA A 243 -2.64 -2.42 -13.39
C ALA A 243 -3.83 -3.22 -13.96
N LEU A 244 -3.85 -4.50 -13.65
CA LEU A 244 -5.06 -5.31 -13.63
C LEU A 244 -5.62 -5.34 -12.22
N PHE A 245 -6.95 -5.26 -12.10
CA PHE A 245 -7.66 -5.22 -10.84
C PHE A 245 -8.68 -6.35 -10.76
N GLU A 246 -8.48 -7.31 -9.87
CA GLU A 246 -9.48 -8.28 -9.47
C GLU A 246 -10.24 -7.72 -8.26
N ILE A 247 -11.53 -7.46 -8.43
CA ILE A 247 -12.34 -6.71 -7.47
C ILE A 247 -13.45 -7.60 -6.91
N LEU A 248 -13.44 -7.79 -5.58
CA LEU A 248 -14.60 -8.25 -4.84
C LEU A 248 -15.35 -7.01 -4.33
N ASP A 249 -16.58 -6.84 -4.79
CA ASP A 249 -17.55 -5.89 -4.25
C ASP A 249 -18.26 -6.46 -3.01
N GLU A 250 -19.12 -5.67 -2.37
CA GLU A 250 -19.88 -6.07 -1.18
C GLU A 250 -20.68 -7.37 -1.40
N GLN A 251 -21.31 -7.54 -2.56
CA GLN A 251 -22.10 -8.72 -2.85
C GLN A 251 -21.22 -9.97 -2.87
N LYS A 252 -20.12 -9.95 -3.63
CA LYS A 252 -19.19 -11.08 -3.73
C LYS A 252 -18.50 -11.38 -2.39
N ILE A 253 -18.18 -10.33 -1.61
CA ILE A 253 -17.65 -10.50 -0.25
C ILE A 253 -18.66 -11.27 0.63
N HIS A 254 -19.94 -10.94 0.56
CA HIS A 254 -20.98 -11.66 1.31
C HIS A 254 -21.11 -13.11 0.84
N GLU A 255 -21.01 -13.39 -0.45
CA GLU A 255 -21.03 -14.75 -0.99
C GLU A 255 -19.84 -15.57 -0.48
N VAL A 256 -18.61 -15.01 -0.48
CA VAL A 256 -17.41 -15.65 0.09
C VAL A 256 -17.59 -15.94 1.59
N LEU A 257 -18.12 -14.97 2.35
CA LEU A 257 -18.32 -15.13 3.80
C LEU A 257 -19.42 -16.13 4.14
N ALA A 258 -20.43 -16.29 3.28
CA ALA A 258 -21.49 -17.30 3.44
C ALA A 258 -21.02 -18.71 3.07
N ASP A 259 -20.02 -18.83 2.21
CA ASP A 259 -19.47 -20.11 1.78
C ASP A 259 -18.71 -20.81 2.92
N THR A 260 -19.21 -21.95 3.35
CA THR A 260 -18.60 -22.77 4.41
C THR A 260 -17.61 -23.79 3.87
N GLY A 261 -17.64 -24.04 2.55
CA GLY A 261 -16.83 -25.07 1.89
C GLY A 261 -15.56 -24.56 1.21
N HIS A 262 -15.28 -23.26 1.28
CA HIS A 262 -14.20 -22.62 0.52
C HIS A 262 -14.26 -22.91 -1.00
N SER A 263 -15.47 -23.03 -1.54
CA SER A 263 -15.75 -23.39 -2.93
C SER A 263 -16.00 -22.17 -3.83
N PHE A 264 -16.15 -20.97 -3.24
CA PHE A 264 -16.37 -19.74 -3.99
C PHE A 264 -15.25 -19.49 -5.00
N GLN A 265 -15.64 -19.28 -6.24
CA GLN A 265 -14.73 -18.90 -7.30
C GLN A 265 -15.30 -17.69 -8.05
N LEU A 266 -14.45 -16.69 -8.27
CA LEU A 266 -14.81 -15.59 -9.16
C LEU A 266 -15.02 -16.10 -10.59
N PRO A 267 -15.93 -15.47 -11.36
CA PRO A 267 -15.98 -15.67 -12.80
C PRO A 267 -14.58 -15.49 -13.40
N TYR A 268 -14.19 -16.41 -14.33
CA TYR A 268 -12.82 -16.43 -14.83
C TYR A 268 -12.36 -15.11 -15.44
N ASP A 269 -13.24 -14.45 -16.18
CA ASP A 269 -13.00 -13.15 -16.81
C ASP A 269 -12.81 -11.97 -15.84
N GLU A 270 -13.22 -12.13 -14.58
CA GLU A 270 -12.99 -11.17 -13.51
C GLU A 270 -11.69 -11.44 -12.74
N THR A 271 -11.12 -12.65 -12.84
CA THR A 271 -9.85 -12.96 -12.21
C THR A 271 -8.70 -12.22 -12.87
N LEU A 272 -7.58 -12.01 -12.14
CA LEU A 272 -6.37 -11.41 -12.73
C LEU A 272 -5.89 -12.16 -13.96
N GLN A 273 -5.96 -13.52 -13.95
CA GLN A 273 -5.54 -14.37 -15.05
C GLN A 273 -6.46 -14.19 -16.28
N GLY A 274 -7.78 -14.22 -16.09
CA GLY A 274 -8.73 -14.02 -17.17
C GLY A 274 -8.63 -12.64 -17.80
N GLN A 275 -8.45 -11.61 -16.97
CA GLN A 275 -8.21 -10.24 -17.45
C GLN A 275 -6.89 -10.11 -18.23
N TYR A 276 -5.83 -10.79 -17.79
CA TYR A 276 -4.54 -10.82 -18.50
C TYR A 276 -4.70 -11.42 -19.90
N GLU A 277 -5.33 -12.58 -20.00
CA GLU A 277 -5.57 -13.27 -21.26
C GLU A 277 -6.48 -12.46 -22.21
N ARG A 278 -7.53 -11.82 -21.64
CA ARG A 278 -8.36 -10.88 -22.38
C ARG A 278 -7.54 -9.70 -22.91
N GLY A 279 -6.69 -9.11 -22.06
CA GLY A 279 -5.86 -7.96 -22.46
C GLY A 279 -4.86 -8.29 -23.58
N ILE A 280 -4.31 -9.50 -23.58
CA ILE A 280 -3.45 -10.00 -24.69
C ILE A 280 -4.27 -10.16 -25.95
N ARG A 281 -5.43 -10.84 -25.88
CA ARG A 281 -6.32 -11.07 -27.00
C ARG A 281 -6.80 -9.77 -27.66
N ASP A 282 -7.11 -8.76 -26.81
CA ASP A 282 -7.56 -7.45 -27.26
C ASP A 282 -6.40 -6.53 -27.72
N GLY A 283 -5.15 -7.02 -27.67
CA GLY A 283 -3.95 -6.29 -28.07
C GLY A 283 -3.57 -5.11 -27.14
N ARG A 284 -4.11 -5.06 -25.92
CA ARG A 284 -3.83 -4.03 -24.92
C ARG A 284 -2.58 -4.32 -24.10
N ILE A 285 -2.28 -5.59 -23.87
CA ILE A 285 -1.17 -6.07 -23.03
C ILE A 285 -0.13 -6.74 -23.92
N LEU A 286 1.14 -6.44 -23.66
CA LEU A 286 2.24 -7.18 -24.28
C LEU A 286 2.35 -8.56 -23.64
N CYS A 287 2.41 -9.62 -24.48
CA CYS A 287 2.57 -10.98 -24.00
C CYS A 287 3.95 -11.12 -23.32
N THR A 288 3.96 -11.27 -22.02
CA THR A 288 5.11 -11.69 -21.22
C THR A 288 4.83 -13.06 -20.65
N THR A 289 5.86 -13.88 -20.50
CA THR A 289 5.74 -15.31 -20.22
C THR A 289 5.01 -15.68 -18.92
N ASN A 290 4.76 -14.73 -17.99
CA ASN A 290 3.97 -14.93 -16.75
C ASN A 290 3.45 -13.61 -16.19
N LEU A 291 2.26 -13.63 -15.59
CA LEU A 291 1.83 -12.65 -14.59
C LEU A 291 2.77 -12.76 -13.37
N GLN A 292 3.71 -11.84 -13.23
CA GLN A 292 4.58 -11.77 -12.04
C GLN A 292 3.87 -11.18 -10.84
#